data_2f9b426fc6c2b48fe67da1b3fd44978f
#
_entry.id   2f9b426fc6c2b48fe67da1b3fd44978f
#
_cell.length_a   1.000
_cell.length_b   1.000
_cell.length_c   1.000
_cell.angle_alpha   90.00
_cell.angle_beta   90.00
_cell.angle_gamma   90.00
#
_symmetry.space_group_name_H-M   'P 1'
#
loop_
_entity.id
_entity.type
_entity.pdbx_description
1 polymer ?
#
loop_
_entity_poly.entity_id
_entity_poly.type
_entity_poly.pdbx_seq_one_letter_code
_entity_poly.pdbx_strand_id
1 'polypeptide(L)'
;MENVDYIVVGDGYAALFFAHRLIKNNKSFKLFSEGRKSASRVSAGIINPVVLKKFTTFWKAQEQINFLKKTLDEIQSYTGKNYLINAPIHRIFHDENEQHLWLKKSENEELTHFLDKDFRHLAIVNNPFDTGKVKQSARLDVSGFFNDLFRYLEDNFHLIREKFDYNALDTSESSYKDFTFKNTVFCEGMGVKENPFFSEIPVNPNKGHHIRVKLSEPVPENITIKKKHFLFPVDEGLCFYGGTYDREQLHHHIDDSAVEQLIKGLSEFYPYDFELDEVNFGFRPTVKDRRPIIGEHPEYKNLYVFNGLGARGILNGCYFSQSLYDLIETDMPLPAEVSLTRFG
;
A
#
# COMPACT_ATOMS: atom_id res chain seq x y z
N MET A 1 -14.77 31.23 10.02
CA MET A 1 -14.11 29.92 10.03
C MET A 1 -15.13 28.85 9.69
N GLU A 2 -14.79 27.95 8.78
CA GLU A 2 -15.60 26.77 8.45
C GLU A 2 -15.40 25.70 9.53
N ASN A 3 -16.48 25.11 10.04
CA ASN A 3 -16.38 24.04 11.05
C ASN A 3 -16.45 22.68 10.37
N VAL A 4 -15.45 21.82 10.61
CA VAL A 4 -15.38 20.46 10.10
C VAL A 4 -15.18 19.46 11.23
N ASP A 5 -15.58 18.20 11.02
CA ASP A 5 -15.31 17.14 12.00
C ASP A 5 -13.82 16.74 11.98
N TYR A 6 -13.21 16.75 10.78
CA TYR A 6 -11.83 16.28 10.63
C TYR A 6 -10.96 17.15 9.73
N ILE A 7 -9.70 17.28 10.11
CA ILE A 7 -8.59 17.59 9.21
C ILE A 7 -7.77 16.32 9.00
N VAL A 8 -7.53 15.93 7.73
CA VAL A 8 -6.70 14.80 7.35
C VAL A 8 -5.47 15.32 6.61
N VAL A 9 -4.27 14.95 7.05
CA VAL A 9 -3.01 15.41 6.47
C VAL A 9 -2.29 14.25 5.80
N GLY A 10 -2.08 14.36 4.49
CA GLY A 10 -1.42 13.34 3.67
C GLY A 10 -2.30 12.86 2.51
N ASP A 11 -1.69 12.10 1.60
CA ASP A 11 -2.32 11.72 0.33
C ASP A 11 -2.03 10.27 -0.11
N GLY A 12 -1.56 9.43 0.81
CA GLY A 12 -1.33 8.01 0.58
C GLY A 12 -2.54 7.14 0.89
N TYR A 13 -2.34 5.81 0.89
CA TYR A 13 -3.39 4.83 1.22
C TYR A 13 -4.02 5.08 2.60
N ALA A 14 -3.23 5.48 3.62
CA ALA A 14 -3.77 5.77 4.95
C ALA A 14 -4.82 6.89 4.88
N ALA A 15 -4.48 8.01 4.25
CA ALA A 15 -5.37 9.15 4.12
C ALA A 15 -6.62 8.83 3.30
N LEU A 16 -6.47 8.18 2.13
CA LEU A 16 -7.61 7.90 1.25
C LEU A 16 -8.57 6.86 1.82
N PHE A 17 -8.07 5.80 2.47
CA PHE A 17 -8.96 4.84 3.14
C PHE A 17 -9.61 5.43 4.38
N PHE A 18 -8.93 6.32 5.11
CA PHE A 18 -9.57 7.03 6.21
C PHE A 18 -10.61 8.04 5.70
N ALA A 19 -10.31 8.81 4.65
CA ALA A 19 -11.29 9.70 3.99
C ALA A 19 -12.54 8.92 3.52
N HIS A 20 -12.36 7.71 2.99
CA HIS A 20 -13.51 6.85 2.67
C HIS A 20 -14.37 6.55 3.92
N ARG A 21 -13.78 6.30 5.12
CA ARG A 21 -14.58 6.13 6.35
C ARG A 21 -15.38 7.37 6.67
N LEU A 22 -14.79 8.55 6.49
CA LEU A 22 -15.47 9.83 6.71
C LEU A 22 -16.63 10.04 5.72
N ILE A 23 -16.40 9.80 4.42
CA ILE A 23 -17.44 9.86 3.38
C ILE A 23 -18.60 8.92 3.73
N LYS A 24 -18.31 7.67 4.01
CA LYS A 24 -19.32 6.64 4.32
C LYS A 24 -20.19 7.00 5.53
N ASN A 25 -19.63 7.70 6.50
CA ASN A 25 -20.31 8.08 7.73
C ASN A 25 -20.77 9.55 7.73
N ASN A 26 -20.81 10.21 6.57
CA ASN A 26 -21.26 11.59 6.39
C ASN A 26 -20.57 12.60 7.33
N LYS A 27 -19.27 12.41 7.59
CA LYS A 27 -18.46 13.35 8.38
C LYS A 27 -17.94 14.47 7.48
N SER A 28 -17.98 15.68 7.98
CA SER A 28 -17.34 16.82 7.32
C SER A 28 -15.83 16.80 7.51
N PHE A 29 -15.06 17.03 6.45
CA PHE A 29 -13.60 17.03 6.56
C PHE A 29 -12.91 17.81 5.45
N LYS A 30 -11.65 18.19 5.72
CA LYS A 30 -10.70 18.67 4.70
C LYS A 30 -9.47 17.78 4.68
N LEU A 31 -9.05 17.39 3.50
CA LEU A 31 -7.84 16.60 3.27
C LEU A 31 -6.77 17.49 2.63
N PHE A 32 -5.64 17.64 3.32
CA PHE A 32 -4.50 18.42 2.85
C PHE A 32 -3.50 17.53 2.13
N SER A 33 -3.23 17.85 0.87
CA SER A 33 -2.31 17.10 -0.01
C SER A 33 -1.32 18.03 -0.68
N GLU A 34 -0.05 17.78 -0.49
CA GLU A 34 1.03 18.50 -1.18
C GLU A 34 1.21 18.05 -2.64
N GLY A 35 0.58 16.94 -3.03
CA GLY A 35 0.68 16.39 -4.41
C GLY A 35 2.03 15.78 -4.78
N ARG A 36 2.89 15.51 -3.81
CA ARG A 36 4.20 14.86 -4.05
C ARG A 36 4.06 13.39 -4.49
N LYS A 37 5.07 12.89 -5.22
CA LYS A 37 5.18 11.45 -5.48
C LYS A 37 5.30 10.71 -4.15
N SER A 38 4.29 9.90 -3.80
CA SER A 38 4.29 9.09 -2.58
C SER A 38 4.59 7.62 -2.87
N ALA A 39 5.09 6.88 -1.87
CA ALA A 39 5.27 5.43 -1.97
C ALA A 39 3.98 4.69 -2.37
N SER A 40 2.82 5.25 -2.03
CA SER A 40 1.52 4.68 -2.38
C SER A 40 1.24 4.81 -3.87
N ARG A 41 1.47 5.99 -4.47
CA ARG A 41 1.21 6.25 -5.89
C ARG A 41 2.13 5.48 -6.83
N VAL A 42 3.38 5.20 -6.40
CA VAL A 42 4.34 4.40 -7.18
C VAL A 42 4.31 2.92 -6.81
N SER A 43 3.35 2.48 -6.03
CA SER A 43 3.25 1.09 -5.60
C SER A 43 2.78 0.16 -6.73
N ALA A 44 3.14 -1.12 -6.62
CA ALA A 44 2.74 -2.17 -7.56
C ALA A 44 1.26 -2.57 -7.47
N GLY A 45 0.50 -2.04 -6.52
CA GLY A 45 -0.89 -2.44 -6.32
C GLY A 45 -1.11 -3.88 -5.85
N ILE A 46 -0.07 -4.58 -5.42
CA ILE A 46 -0.14 -6.03 -5.11
C ILE A 46 -0.97 -6.31 -3.86
N ILE A 47 -1.98 -7.16 -4.01
CA ILE A 47 -2.77 -7.76 -2.95
C ILE A 47 -2.35 -9.22 -2.84
N ASN A 48 -1.59 -9.56 -1.80
CA ASN A 48 -1.00 -10.88 -1.63
C ASN A 48 -1.13 -11.38 -0.18
N PRO A 49 -1.87 -12.49 0.06
CA PRO A 49 -2.04 -13.08 1.39
C PRO A 49 -0.81 -13.81 1.93
N VAL A 50 0.19 -14.09 1.08
CA VAL A 50 1.29 -14.99 1.40
C VAL A 50 2.65 -14.29 1.40
N VAL A 51 3.47 -14.56 2.39
CA VAL A 51 4.89 -14.22 2.40
C VAL A 51 5.65 -15.27 1.57
N LEU A 52 5.80 -15.01 0.26
CA LEU A 52 6.30 -15.98 -0.72
C LEU A 52 7.75 -16.46 -0.50
N LYS A 53 8.55 -15.78 0.33
CA LYS A 53 9.89 -16.23 0.69
C LYS A 53 9.88 -17.42 1.66
N LYS A 54 8.81 -17.55 2.46
CA LYS A 54 8.70 -18.56 3.54
C LYS A 54 7.45 -19.42 3.44
N PHE A 55 6.57 -19.13 2.47
CA PHE A 55 5.22 -19.71 2.37
C PHE A 55 4.49 -19.69 3.72
N THR A 56 4.29 -18.49 4.23
CA THR A 56 3.51 -18.24 5.46
C THR A 56 2.49 -17.16 5.18
N THR A 57 1.38 -17.17 5.91
CA THR A 57 0.43 -16.06 5.88
C THR A 57 1.02 -14.82 6.56
N PHE A 58 0.48 -13.65 6.28
CA PHE A 58 0.71 -12.49 7.12
C PHE A 58 -0.44 -12.34 8.13
N TRP A 59 -0.22 -11.52 9.12
CA TRP A 59 -1.17 -11.27 10.20
C TRP A 59 -2.54 -10.78 9.68
N LYS A 60 -3.61 -11.47 10.06
CA LYS A 60 -5.00 -11.19 9.65
C LYS A 60 -5.21 -11.16 8.12
N ALA A 61 -4.51 -12.02 7.37
CA ALA A 61 -4.54 -11.99 5.91
C ALA A 61 -5.95 -12.12 5.33
N GLN A 62 -6.73 -13.09 5.81
CA GLN A 62 -8.07 -13.34 5.27
C GLN A 62 -9.04 -12.22 5.62
N GLU A 63 -9.00 -11.73 6.86
CA GLU A 63 -9.86 -10.64 7.32
C GLU A 63 -9.56 -9.36 6.53
N GLN A 64 -8.28 -9.03 6.33
CA GLN A 64 -7.88 -7.84 5.58
C GLN A 64 -8.31 -7.91 4.11
N ILE A 65 -8.21 -9.08 3.46
CA ILE A 65 -8.66 -9.27 2.07
C ILE A 65 -10.17 -9.15 1.95
N ASN A 66 -10.93 -9.78 2.84
CA ASN A 66 -12.39 -9.71 2.83
C ASN A 66 -12.86 -8.27 3.06
N PHE A 67 -12.22 -7.58 4.02
CA PHE A 67 -12.52 -6.20 4.32
C PHE A 67 -12.18 -5.25 3.16
N LEU A 68 -11.04 -5.48 2.49
CA LEU A 68 -10.65 -4.69 1.31
C LEU A 68 -11.67 -4.83 0.18
N LYS A 69 -12.10 -6.05 -0.16
CA LYS A 69 -13.10 -6.29 -1.21
C LYS A 69 -14.38 -5.50 -0.93
N LYS A 70 -14.93 -5.64 0.29
CA LYS A 70 -16.11 -4.88 0.71
C LYS A 70 -15.89 -3.36 0.61
N THR A 71 -14.73 -2.88 1.04
CA THR A 71 -14.41 -1.44 0.98
C THR A 71 -14.29 -0.94 -0.46
N LEU A 72 -13.73 -1.73 -1.38
CA LEU A 72 -13.66 -1.36 -2.79
C LEU A 72 -15.04 -1.34 -3.45
N ASP A 73 -15.95 -2.25 -3.09
CA ASP A 73 -17.35 -2.22 -3.54
C ASP A 73 -18.07 -0.96 -3.02
N GLU A 74 -17.81 -0.56 -1.77
CA GLU A 74 -18.33 0.68 -1.20
C GLU A 74 -17.78 1.92 -1.93
N ILE A 75 -16.48 1.95 -2.26
CA ILE A 75 -15.86 3.03 -3.04
C ILE A 75 -16.44 3.07 -4.46
N GLN A 76 -16.65 1.92 -5.09
CA GLN A 76 -17.28 1.82 -6.41
C GLN A 76 -18.67 2.47 -6.44
N SER A 77 -19.42 2.42 -5.34
CA SER A 77 -20.79 2.97 -5.30
C SER A 77 -20.85 4.49 -5.55
N TYR A 78 -19.79 5.24 -5.25
CA TYR A 78 -19.75 6.68 -5.47
C TYR A 78 -18.74 7.14 -6.53
N THR A 79 -17.76 6.30 -6.89
CA THR A 79 -16.82 6.60 -7.99
C THR A 79 -17.27 6.00 -9.32
N GLY A 80 -18.17 5.01 -9.29
CA GLY A 80 -18.66 4.31 -10.48
C GLY A 80 -17.67 3.31 -11.09
N LYS A 81 -16.51 3.04 -10.44
CA LYS A 81 -15.44 2.21 -11.00
C LYS A 81 -14.98 1.10 -10.05
N ASN A 82 -14.70 -0.07 -10.63
CA ASN A 82 -14.05 -1.17 -9.92
C ASN A 82 -12.53 -1.07 -10.09
N TYR A 83 -11.82 -1.12 -8.97
CA TYR A 83 -10.37 -1.00 -8.95
C TYR A 83 -9.66 -2.34 -8.72
N LEU A 84 -10.39 -3.43 -8.52
CA LEU A 84 -9.80 -4.75 -8.29
C LEU A 84 -9.50 -5.46 -9.61
N ILE A 85 -8.23 -5.66 -9.92
CA ILE A 85 -7.76 -6.42 -11.08
C ILE A 85 -7.58 -7.88 -10.67
N ASN A 86 -8.38 -8.78 -11.22
CA ASN A 86 -8.26 -10.21 -10.96
C ASN A 86 -7.10 -10.83 -11.75
N ALA A 87 -5.89 -10.64 -11.23
CA ALA A 87 -4.65 -11.16 -11.81
C ALA A 87 -3.85 -11.89 -10.73
N PRO A 88 -4.16 -13.17 -10.45
CA PRO A 88 -3.53 -13.94 -9.40
C PRO A 88 -2.02 -14.06 -9.60
N ILE A 89 -1.30 -14.15 -8.49
CA ILE A 89 0.15 -14.32 -8.49
C ILE A 89 0.50 -15.76 -8.86
N HIS A 90 1.39 -15.91 -9.85
CA HIS A 90 2.06 -17.14 -10.20
C HIS A 90 3.52 -17.07 -9.75
N ARG A 91 3.87 -17.83 -8.70
CA ARG A 91 5.22 -17.94 -8.17
C ARG A 91 6.03 -18.92 -9.04
N ILE A 92 7.05 -18.44 -9.75
CA ILE A 92 8.01 -19.33 -10.43
C ILE A 92 8.87 -20.00 -9.35
N PHE A 93 8.88 -21.33 -9.32
CA PHE A 93 9.72 -22.07 -8.38
C PHE A 93 11.20 -22.00 -8.78
N HIS A 94 12.08 -22.04 -7.80
CA HIS A 94 13.52 -22.03 -8.03
C HIS A 94 14.06 -23.43 -8.30
N ASP A 95 13.47 -24.44 -7.64
CA ASP A 95 13.86 -25.84 -7.71
C ASP A 95 12.71 -26.76 -7.25
N GLU A 96 12.93 -28.08 -7.34
CA GLU A 96 11.98 -29.10 -6.89
C GLU A 96 11.73 -29.05 -5.37
N ASN A 97 12.72 -28.64 -4.57
CA ASN A 97 12.53 -28.53 -3.12
C ASN A 97 11.52 -27.42 -2.79
N GLU A 98 11.53 -26.31 -3.54
CA GLU A 98 10.54 -25.24 -3.39
C GLU A 98 9.13 -25.71 -3.78
N GLN A 99 8.99 -26.55 -4.84
CA GLN A 99 7.72 -27.20 -5.21
C GLN A 99 7.21 -28.10 -4.08
N HIS A 100 8.06 -29.00 -3.58
CA HIS A 100 7.69 -29.91 -2.48
C HIS A 100 7.31 -29.15 -1.22
N LEU A 101 8.05 -28.09 -0.88
CA LEU A 101 7.72 -27.22 0.24
C LEU A 101 6.36 -26.53 0.03
N TRP A 102 6.07 -26.07 -1.18
CA TRP A 102 4.78 -25.46 -1.52
C TRP A 102 3.64 -26.45 -1.32
N LEU A 103 3.73 -27.67 -1.83
CA LEU A 103 2.73 -28.72 -1.66
C LEU A 103 2.50 -29.03 -0.19
N LYS A 104 3.58 -29.28 0.58
CA LYS A 104 3.49 -29.51 2.02
C LYS A 104 2.80 -28.35 2.74
N LYS A 105 3.11 -27.10 2.38
CA LYS A 105 2.51 -25.90 2.97
C LYS A 105 1.06 -25.71 2.55
N SER A 106 0.68 -26.12 1.33
CA SER A 106 -0.72 -26.02 0.85
C SER A 106 -1.69 -26.94 1.60
N GLU A 107 -1.18 -27.90 2.35
CA GLU A 107 -1.96 -28.77 3.23
C GLU A 107 -2.19 -28.18 4.62
N ASN A 108 -1.45 -27.14 4.99
CA ASN A 108 -1.64 -26.44 6.25
C ASN A 108 -2.95 -25.65 6.25
N GLU A 109 -3.72 -25.72 7.32
CA GLU A 109 -5.03 -25.08 7.48
C GLU A 109 -5.00 -23.57 7.15
N GLU A 110 -3.96 -22.86 7.59
CA GLU A 110 -3.81 -21.42 7.33
C GLU A 110 -3.50 -21.08 5.86
N LEU A 111 -2.94 -22.02 5.09
CA LEU A 111 -2.43 -21.77 3.74
C LEU A 111 -3.24 -22.47 2.65
N THR A 112 -4.04 -23.46 2.97
CA THR A 112 -4.84 -24.23 2.01
C THR A 112 -5.81 -23.34 1.21
N HIS A 113 -6.25 -22.22 1.78
CA HIS A 113 -7.09 -21.23 1.11
C HIS A 113 -6.33 -20.29 0.17
N PHE A 114 -4.99 -20.27 0.27
CA PHE A 114 -4.13 -19.34 -0.47
C PHE A 114 -3.20 -20.02 -1.46
N LEU A 115 -2.74 -21.24 -1.21
CA LEU A 115 -1.86 -21.96 -2.12
C LEU A 115 -2.66 -22.95 -2.96
N ASP A 116 -2.52 -22.85 -4.28
CA ASP A 116 -3.07 -23.84 -5.19
C ASP A 116 -2.16 -25.07 -5.22
N LYS A 117 -2.72 -26.28 -5.31
CA LYS A 117 -1.95 -27.54 -5.39
C LYS A 117 -1.55 -27.86 -6.84
N ASP A 118 -2.26 -27.28 -7.80
CA ASP A 118 -1.98 -27.49 -9.22
C ASP A 118 -0.91 -26.53 -9.70
N PHE A 119 0.14 -27.07 -10.29
CA PHE A 119 1.20 -26.28 -10.89
C PHE A 119 0.88 -25.96 -12.35
N ARG A 120 1.42 -24.84 -12.83
CA ARG A 120 1.21 -24.40 -14.20
C ARG A 120 2.52 -23.99 -14.85
N HIS A 121 2.78 -24.55 -16.03
CA HIS A 121 3.83 -24.04 -16.90
C HIS A 121 3.37 -22.76 -17.60
N LEU A 122 4.23 -21.73 -17.63
CA LEU A 122 4.01 -20.48 -18.34
C LEU A 122 5.00 -20.38 -19.50
N ALA A 123 4.53 -20.53 -20.72
CA ALA A 123 5.39 -20.55 -21.91
C ALA A 123 6.16 -19.24 -22.16
N ILE A 124 5.67 -18.11 -21.61
CA ILE A 124 6.24 -16.77 -21.78
C ILE A 124 7.50 -16.52 -20.94
N VAL A 125 7.83 -17.39 -20.00
CA VAL A 125 8.97 -17.25 -19.07
C VAL A 125 9.68 -18.57 -18.83
N ASN A 126 10.97 -18.52 -18.50
CA ASN A 126 11.72 -19.70 -18.07
C ASN A 126 11.26 -20.14 -16.68
N ASN A 127 10.55 -21.26 -16.62
CA ASN A 127 10.03 -21.84 -15.38
C ASN A 127 10.12 -23.38 -15.42
N PRO A 128 11.34 -23.95 -15.40
CA PRO A 128 11.58 -25.40 -15.55
C PRO A 128 10.93 -26.24 -14.44
N PHE A 129 10.61 -25.63 -13.32
CA PHE A 129 9.90 -26.23 -12.18
C PHE A 129 8.47 -25.71 -12.07
N ASP A 130 7.86 -25.19 -13.14
CA ASP A 130 6.52 -24.64 -13.18
C ASP A 130 6.28 -23.45 -12.21
N THR A 131 5.02 -23.11 -12.03
CA THR A 131 4.58 -22.04 -11.12
C THR A 131 3.48 -22.52 -10.20
N GLY A 132 3.50 -22.00 -8.95
CA GLY A 132 2.41 -22.15 -7.99
C GLY A 132 1.52 -20.91 -7.97
N LYS A 133 0.20 -21.10 -8.07
CA LYS A 133 -0.78 -20.01 -8.02
C LYS A 133 -1.12 -19.65 -6.58
N VAL A 134 -1.06 -18.36 -6.26
CA VAL A 134 -1.59 -17.82 -5.00
C VAL A 134 -3.05 -17.46 -5.19
N LYS A 135 -3.94 -18.24 -4.61
CA LYS A 135 -5.39 -17.96 -4.58
C LYS A 135 -5.66 -16.70 -3.77
N GLN A 136 -6.75 -16.00 -4.08
CA GLN A 136 -7.16 -14.75 -3.44
C GLN A 136 -6.13 -13.60 -3.55
N SER A 137 -5.07 -13.75 -4.34
CA SER A 137 -4.22 -12.64 -4.72
C SER A 137 -4.81 -11.89 -5.91
N ALA A 138 -4.54 -10.60 -5.98
CA ALA A 138 -5.05 -9.70 -7.00
C ALA A 138 -4.12 -8.48 -7.12
N ARG A 139 -4.48 -7.53 -7.98
CA ARG A 139 -3.89 -6.18 -8.02
C ARG A 139 -4.95 -5.12 -7.83
N LEU A 140 -4.56 -3.99 -7.26
CA LEU A 140 -5.32 -2.75 -7.29
C LEU A 140 -4.90 -1.96 -8.54
N ASP A 141 -5.85 -1.43 -9.30
CA ASP A 141 -5.58 -0.34 -10.24
C ASP A 141 -5.22 0.92 -9.44
N VAL A 142 -3.91 1.11 -9.21
CA VAL A 142 -3.39 2.19 -8.36
C VAL A 142 -3.69 3.55 -9.00
N SER A 143 -3.45 3.70 -10.29
CA SER A 143 -3.66 4.95 -11.01
C SER A 143 -5.14 5.36 -10.99
N GLY A 144 -6.03 4.44 -11.36
CA GLY A 144 -7.47 4.67 -11.32
C GLY A 144 -7.97 5.00 -9.92
N PHE A 145 -7.57 4.20 -8.91
CA PHE A 145 -7.96 4.41 -7.53
C PHE A 145 -7.57 5.80 -7.00
N PHE A 146 -6.32 6.23 -7.20
CA PHE A 146 -5.88 7.55 -6.75
C PHE A 146 -6.54 8.68 -7.55
N ASN A 147 -6.58 8.60 -8.86
CA ASN A 147 -7.10 9.67 -9.70
C ASN A 147 -8.60 9.91 -9.47
N ASP A 148 -9.39 8.85 -9.38
CA ASP A 148 -10.83 8.97 -9.21
C ASP A 148 -11.22 9.40 -7.80
N LEU A 149 -10.52 8.90 -6.76
CA LEU A 149 -10.76 9.37 -5.38
C LEU A 149 -10.35 10.83 -5.21
N PHE A 150 -9.21 11.26 -5.76
CA PHE A 150 -8.84 12.67 -5.69
C PHE A 150 -9.81 13.57 -6.45
N ARG A 151 -10.29 13.14 -7.60
CA ARG A 151 -11.35 13.86 -8.33
C ARG A 151 -12.62 13.96 -7.49
N TYR A 152 -13.07 12.84 -6.90
CA TYR A 152 -14.24 12.85 -6.02
C TYR A 152 -14.07 13.81 -4.84
N LEU A 153 -12.90 13.80 -4.18
CA LEU A 153 -12.60 14.71 -3.06
C LEU A 153 -12.57 16.18 -3.49
N GLU A 154 -12.08 16.47 -4.69
CA GLU A 154 -12.03 17.82 -5.26
C GLU A 154 -13.43 18.32 -5.63
N ASP A 155 -14.21 17.51 -6.35
CA ASP A 155 -15.59 17.82 -6.76
C ASP A 155 -16.53 18.04 -5.56
N ASN A 156 -16.24 17.44 -4.42
CA ASN A 156 -16.99 17.58 -3.17
C ASN A 156 -16.34 18.55 -2.17
N PHE A 157 -15.37 19.37 -2.59
CA PHE A 157 -14.70 20.37 -1.77
C PHE A 157 -14.01 19.84 -0.51
N HIS A 158 -13.61 18.56 -0.50
CA HIS A 158 -12.86 17.97 0.60
C HIS A 158 -11.35 18.15 0.45
N LEU A 159 -10.82 18.34 -0.77
CA LEU A 159 -9.40 18.40 -1.06
C LEU A 159 -8.86 19.83 -1.02
N ILE A 160 -7.76 20.01 -0.29
CA ILE A 160 -6.96 21.23 -0.30
C ILE A 160 -5.55 20.88 -0.79
N ARG A 161 -5.16 21.43 -1.95
CA ARG A 161 -3.86 21.15 -2.58
C ARG A 161 -2.79 22.10 -2.05
N GLU A 162 -2.39 21.90 -0.78
CA GLU A 162 -1.31 22.65 -0.17
C GLU A 162 -0.54 21.79 0.86
N LYS A 163 0.69 22.18 1.15
CA LYS A 163 1.45 21.63 2.27
C LYS A 163 0.81 22.10 3.58
N PHE A 164 0.59 21.17 4.51
CA PHE A 164 0.10 21.49 5.84
C PHE A 164 1.16 22.29 6.62
N ASP A 165 0.77 23.44 7.15
CA ASP A 165 1.64 24.31 7.94
C ASP A 165 1.40 24.05 9.44
N TYR A 166 2.29 23.30 10.06
CA TYR A 166 2.16 22.96 11.49
C TYR A 166 2.16 24.19 12.40
N ASN A 167 2.76 25.33 11.99
CA ASN A 167 2.78 26.56 12.78
C ASN A 167 1.42 27.26 12.80
N ALA A 168 0.57 26.97 11.84
CA ALA A 168 -0.80 27.52 11.78
C ALA A 168 -1.81 26.67 12.57
N LEU A 169 -1.38 25.52 13.13
CA LEU A 169 -2.24 24.66 13.93
C LEU A 169 -2.28 25.13 15.38
N ASP A 170 -3.45 25.58 15.83
CA ASP A 170 -3.71 25.87 17.24
C ASP A 170 -4.42 24.68 17.88
N THR A 171 -3.69 23.93 18.70
CA THR A 171 -4.20 22.72 19.39
C THR A 171 -5.10 23.07 20.57
N SER A 172 -4.99 24.28 21.13
CA SER A 172 -5.81 24.74 22.28
C SER A 172 -7.22 25.15 21.85
N GLU A 173 -7.32 25.81 20.69
CA GLU A 173 -8.59 26.29 20.11
C GLU A 173 -9.13 25.32 19.05
N SER A 174 -8.44 24.21 18.77
CA SER A 174 -8.78 23.25 17.69
C SER A 174 -9.04 23.98 16.37
N SER A 175 -8.12 24.86 15.97
CA SER A 175 -8.23 25.67 14.77
C SER A 175 -7.01 25.56 13.85
N TYR A 176 -7.24 25.71 12.55
CA TYR A 176 -6.21 25.74 11.53
C TYR A 176 -6.62 26.68 10.41
N LYS A 177 -5.91 27.81 10.24
CA LYS A 177 -6.25 28.85 9.26
C LYS A 177 -7.73 29.26 9.38
N ASP A 178 -8.51 29.04 8.30
CA ASP A 178 -9.93 29.40 8.24
C ASP A 178 -10.87 28.27 8.73
N PHE A 179 -10.33 27.22 9.33
CA PHE A 179 -11.08 26.06 9.82
C PHE A 179 -11.06 25.95 11.33
N THR A 180 -12.17 25.47 11.91
CA THR A 180 -12.22 24.84 13.22
C THR A 180 -12.54 23.36 13.03
N PHE A 181 -11.99 22.48 13.87
CA PHE A 181 -12.13 21.05 13.72
C PHE A 181 -12.33 20.32 15.05
N LYS A 182 -12.83 19.09 15.00
CA LYS A 182 -12.86 18.22 16.18
C LYS A 182 -11.61 17.37 16.30
N ASN A 183 -11.11 16.83 15.18
CA ASN A 183 -10.00 15.90 15.17
C ASN A 183 -9.05 16.19 14.00
N THR A 184 -7.75 15.96 14.20
CA THR A 184 -6.74 15.97 13.13
C THR A 184 -6.09 14.59 13.02
N VAL A 185 -5.99 14.04 11.81
CA VAL A 185 -5.38 12.75 11.53
C VAL A 185 -4.21 12.91 10.58
N PHE A 186 -3.01 12.60 11.06
CA PHE A 186 -1.77 12.69 10.29
C PHE A 186 -1.45 11.35 9.61
N CYS A 187 -1.53 11.34 8.26
CA CYS A 187 -1.35 10.19 7.37
C CYS A 187 -0.15 10.37 6.42
N GLU A 188 0.95 10.90 6.91
CA GLU A 188 2.00 11.57 6.13
C GLU A 188 3.10 10.61 5.58
N GLY A 189 3.02 9.31 5.91
CA GLY A 189 4.08 8.38 5.53
C GLY A 189 5.45 8.83 6.05
N MET A 190 6.44 9.00 5.17
CA MET A 190 7.77 9.48 5.59
C MET A 190 7.79 10.97 5.96
N GLY A 191 6.80 11.75 5.53
CA GLY A 191 6.63 13.15 5.93
C GLY A 191 6.47 13.35 7.44
N VAL A 192 6.07 12.30 8.16
CA VAL A 192 5.95 12.33 9.62
C VAL A 192 7.24 12.78 10.34
N LYS A 193 8.40 12.63 9.70
CA LYS A 193 9.68 13.08 10.27
C LYS A 193 9.81 14.62 10.35
N GLU A 194 8.99 15.34 9.59
CA GLU A 194 8.87 16.81 9.64
C GLU A 194 7.75 17.27 10.60
N ASN A 195 6.90 16.34 11.08
CA ASN A 195 5.75 16.62 11.92
C ASN A 195 6.22 16.84 13.39
N PRO A 196 6.03 18.03 13.99
CA PRO A 196 6.50 18.33 15.34
C PRO A 196 5.83 17.51 16.44
N PHE A 197 4.66 16.94 16.17
CA PHE A 197 3.90 16.12 17.14
C PHE A 197 4.28 14.64 17.09
N PHE A 198 4.65 14.11 15.91
CA PHE A 198 4.84 12.68 15.70
C PHE A 198 6.19 12.30 15.07
N SER A 199 7.17 13.20 15.01
CA SER A 199 8.51 12.93 14.42
C SER A 199 9.23 11.74 15.06
N GLU A 200 8.99 11.53 16.36
CA GLU A 200 9.68 10.51 17.17
C GLU A 200 9.14 9.08 16.98
N ILE A 201 7.97 8.91 16.34
CA ILE A 201 7.47 7.55 16.11
C ILE A 201 8.47 6.73 15.29
N PRO A 202 8.63 5.41 15.58
CA PRO A 202 9.69 4.58 15.01
C PRO A 202 9.39 4.12 13.57
N VAL A 203 9.04 5.05 12.72
CA VAL A 203 8.90 4.85 11.26
C VAL A 203 10.24 5.09 10.58
N ASN A 204 10.70 4.09 9.84
CA ASN A 204 11.97 4.10 9.14
C ASN A 204 11.75 3.98 7.63
N PRO A 205 12.52 4.72 6.81
CA PRO A 205 12.44 4.62 5.37
C PRO A 205 12.94 3.26 4.87
N ASN A 206 12.27 2.73 3.86
CA ASN A 206 12.76 1.63 3.06
C ASN A 206 12.57 2.00 1.60
N LYS A 207 13.66 2.35 0.93
CA LYS A 207 13.64 2.74 -0.48
C LYS A 207 13.41 1.52 -1.36
N GLY A 208 12.61 1.67 -2.39
CA GLY A 208 12.37 0.60 -3.34
C GLY A 208 12.22 1.16 -4.74
N HIS A 209 12.97 0.58 -5.68
CA HIS A 209 12.89 0.88 -7.10
C HIS A 209 12.02 -0.14 -7.82
N HIS A 210 11.40 0.30 -8.89
CA HIS A 210 10.83 -0.54 -9.93
C HIS A 210 11.09 0.10 -11.29
N ILE A 211 11.00 -0.72 -12.32
CA ILE A 211 11.13 -0.30 -13.71
C ILE A 211 9.82 -0.56 -14.46
N ARG A 212 9.55 0.26 -15.45
CA ARG A 212 8.62 -0.03 -16.53
C ARG A 212 9.43 -0.46 -17.75
N VAL A 213 9.01 -1.53 -18.38
CA VAL A 213 9.68 -2.12 -19.53
C VAL A 213 8.68 -2.42 -20.62
N LYS A 214 9.09 -2.20 -21.87
CA LYS A 214 8.37 -2.67 -23.04
C LYS A 214 8.90 -4.05 -23.38
N LEU A 215 8.06 -5.05 -23.31
CA LEU A 215 8.41 -6.45 -23.62
C LEU A 215 8.18 -6.74 -25.11
N SER A 216 9.10 -7.47 -25.75
CA SER A 216 8.91 -7.91 -27.15
C SER A 216 7.80 -8.98 -27.27
N GLU A 217 7.65 -9.81 -26.24
CA GLU A 217 6.55 -10.79 -26.15
C GLU A 217 5.67 -10.48 -24.93
N PRO A 218 4.35 -10.33 -25.09
CA PRO A 218 3.48 -9.83 -24.03
C PRO A 218 3.23 -10.86 -22.92
N VAL A 219 3.27 -10.40 -21.67
CA VAL A 219 2.78 -11.16 -20.52
C VAL A 219 1.25 -11.09 -20.49
N PRO A 220 0.53 -12.20 -20.20
CA PRO A 220 -0.92 -12.18 -20.09
C PRO A 220 -1.41 -11.18 -19.02
N GLU A 221 -2.46 -10.41 -19.34
CA GLU A 221 -3.00 -9.37 -18.46
C GLU A 221 -3.63 -9.92 -17.17
N ASN A 222 -4.13 -11.15 -17.22
CA ASN A 222 -4.86 -11.78 -16.13
C ASN A 222 -3.97 -12.57 -15.17
N ILE A 223 -2.64 -12.35 -15.19
CA ILE A 223 -1.70 -12.96 -14.23
C ILE A 223 -0.68 -11.96 -13.73
N THR A 224 -0.12 -12.25 -12.58
CA THR A 224 1.03 -11.54 -12.00
C THR A 224 2.14 -12.55 -11.77
N ILE A 225 3.24 -12.42 -12.48
CA ILE A 225 4.38 -13.35 -12.36
C ILE A 225 5.29 -12.90 -11.22
N LYS A 226 5.76 -13.87 -10.43
CA LYS A 226 6.67 -13.60 -9.31
C LYS A 226 7.83 -14.59 -9.30
N LYS A 227 9.06 -14.08 -9.54
CA LYS A 227 10.31 -14.81 -9.21
C LYS A 227 11.03 -14.10 -8.09
N LYS A 228 11.97 -13.20 -8.36
CA LYS A 228 12.59 -12.30 -7.37
C LYS A 228 11.71 -11.07 -7.14
N HIS A 229 11.22 -10.47 -8.20
CA HIS A 229 10.31 -9.32 -8.21
C HIS A 229 9.00 -9.66 -8.90
N PHE A 230 8.03 -8.76 -8.91
CA PHE A 230 6.76 -8.94 -9.61
C PHE A 230 6.86 -8.40 -11.03
N LEU A 231 6.34 -9.16 -12.00
CA LEU A 231 6.19 -8.76 -13.40
C LEU A 231 4.71 -8.84 -13.79
N PHE A 232 4.15 -7.77 -14.34
CA PHE A 232 2.78 -7.73 -14.84
C PHE A 232 2.54 -6.53 -15.76
N PRO A 233 1.57 -6.60 -16.70
CA PRO A 233 1.19 -5.48 -17.55
C PRO A 233 0.56 -4.34 -16.75
N VAL A 234 0.85 -3.08 -17.13
CA VAL A 234 0.28 -1.87 -16.51
C VAL A 234 -0.46 -0.98 -17.50
N ASP A 235 0.07 -0.80 -18.69
CA ASP A 235 -0.52 -0.01 -19.79
C ASP A 235 -0.23 -0.71 -21.11
N GLU A 236 -0.73 -0.17 -22.24
CA GLU A 236 -0.53 -0.74 -23.58
C GLU A 236 0.96 -1.02 -23.86
N GLY A 237 1.33 -2.30 -23.89
CA GLY A 237 2.68 -2.77 -24.18
C GLY A 237 3.71 -2.55 -23.08
N LEU A 238 3.36 -1.93 -21.94
CA LEU A 238 4.25 -1.69 -20.82
C LEU A 238 3.98 -2.66 -19.66
N CYS A 239 5.06 -3.15 -19.06
CA CYS A 239 5.02 -4.00 -17.88
C CYS A 239 5.77 -3.34 -16.71
N PHE A 240 5.20 -3.49 -15.52
CA PHE A 240 5.89 -3.22 -14.25
C PHE A 240 6.82 -4.37 -13.92
N TYR A 241 8.06 -4.08 -13.52
CA TYR A 241 8.94 -5.04 -12.87
C TYR A 241 9.61 -4.46 -11.65
N GLY A 242 9.38 -5.06 -10.49
CA GLY A 242 9.90 -4.54 -9.20
C GLY A 242 9.28 -5.24 -7.99
N GLY A 243 9.56 -4.83 -6.73
CA GLY A 243 10.38 -3.72 -6.32
C GLY A 243 11.58 -4.17 -5.48
N THR A 244 12.58 -3.34 -5.47
CA THR A 244 13.73 -3.54 -4.59
C THR A 244 13.42 -3.14 -3.14
N TYR A 245 14.37 -3.44 -2.23
CA TYR A 245 14.30 -3.05 -0.81
C TYR A 245 15.69 -2.60 -0.38
N ASP A 246 15.81 -1.34 0.01
CA ASP A 246 17.04 -0.76 0.51
C ASP A 246 16.78 0.10 1.75
N ARG A 247 17.66 -0.01 2.74
CA ARG A 247 17.62 0.76 3.99
C ARG A 247 18.85 1.63 4.20
N GLU A 248 19.80 1.57 3.28
CA GLU A 248 21.09 2.23 3.37
C GLU A 248 21.17 3.40 2.37
N GLN A 249 20.79 3.16 1.12
CA GLN A 249 20.78 4.17 0.06
C GLN A 249 19.49 4.99 0.08
N LEU A 250 19.43 5.97 0.99
CA LEU A 250 18.20 6.73 1.26
C LEU A 250 18.14 8.12 0.62
N HIS A 251 19.02 8.42 -0.31
CA HIS A 251 18.97 9.65 -1.10
C HIS A 251 17.78 9.70 -2.07
N HIS A 252 17.38 10.90 -2.47
CA HIS A 252 16.19 11.15 -3.31
C HIS A 252 16.44 11.12 -4.82
N HIS A 253 17.38 10.29 -5.28
CA HIS A 253 17.63 10.01 -6.71
C HIS A 253 17.63 8.51 -6.99
N ILE A 254 17.61 8.14 -8.26
CA ILE A 254 17.64 6.75 -8.71
C ILE A 254 19.03 6.15 -8.39
N ASP A 255 19.02 4.88 -7.97
CA ASP A 255 20.24 4.11 -7.72
C ASP A 255 20.52 3.20 -8.92
N ASP A 256 21.61 3.43 -9.63
CA ASP A 256 21.98 2.65 -10.82
C ASP A 256 22.14 1.16 -10.49
N SER A 257 22.71 0.84 -9.34
CA SER A 257 22.85 -0.56 -8.87
C SER A 257 21.50 -1.26 -8.67
N ALA A 258 20.47 -0.53 -8.24
CA ALA A 258 19.11 -1.07 -8.11
C ALA A 258 18.47 -1.31 -9.49
N VAL A 259 18.74 -0.44 -10.46
CA VAL A 259 18.28 -0.60 -11.85
C VAL A 259 18.95 -1.80 -12.50
N GLU A 260 20.28 -1.92 -12.39
CA GLU A 260 21.05 -3.08 -12.89
C GLU A 260 20.56 -4.39 -12.28
N GLN A 261 20.29 -4.41 -10.96
CA GLN A 261 19.71 -5.55 -10.28
C GLN A 261 18.33 -5.95 -10.86
N LEU A 262 17.51 -4.97 -11.21
CA LEU A 262 16.18 -5.22 -11.80
C LEU A 262 16.34 -5.75 -13.24
N ILE A 263 17.14 -5.12 -14.08
CA ILE A 263 17.40 -5.56 -15.45
C ILE A 263 17.92 -7.01 -15.45
N LYS A 264 18.97 -7.29 -14.66
CA LYS A 264 19.51 -8.63 -14.51
C LYS A 264 18.47 -9.65 -14.03
N GLY A 265 17.69 -9.25 -13.01
CA GLY A 265 16.65 -10.13 -12.44
C GLY A 265 15.51 -10.44 -13.39
N LEU A 266 15.18 -9.54 -14.34
CA LEU A 266 14.21 -9.80 -15.40
C LEU A 266 14.77 -10.77 -16.43
N SER A 267 16.00 -10.52 -16.91
CA SER A 267 16.70 -11.37 -17.89
C SER A 267 16.92 -12.82 -17.41
N GLU A 268 16.93 -13.07 -16.08
CA GLU A 268 17.08 -14.42 -15.53
C GLU A 268 15.91 -15.35 -15.88
N PHE A 269 14.72 -14.82 -16.14
CA PHE A 269 13.54 -15.67 -16.38
C PHE A 269 12.67 -15.24 -17.56
N TYR A 270 12.81 -14.02 -18.08
CA TYR A 270 12.16 -13.58 -19.31
C TYR A 270 13.16 -13.75 -20.47
N PRO A 271 12.95 -14.71 -21.40
CA PRO A 271 13.96 -15.09 -22.38
C PRO A 271 13.97 -14.24 -23.66
N TYR A 272 13.13 -13.22 -23.74
CA TYR A 272 12.97 -12.37 -24.90
C TYR A 272 13.55 -10.98 -24.65
N ASP A 273 13.66 -10.15 -25.69
CA ASP A 273 14.15 -8.78 -25.59
C ASP A 273 13.14 -7.88 -24.86
N PHE A 274 13.66 -6.86 -24.22
CA PHE A 274 12.87 -5.81 -23.60
C PHE A 274 13.63 -4.47 -23.60
N GLU A 275 12.87 -3.39 -23.61
CA GLU A 275 13.41 -2.02 -23.53
C GLU A 275 13.00 -1.39 -22.18
N LEU A 276 13.95 -0.69 -21.54
CA LEU A 276 13.68 0.10 -20.34
C LEU A 276 12.94 1.38 -20.74
N ASP A 277 11.76 1.60 -20.21
CA ASP A 277 10.94 2.80 -20.45
C ASP A 277 11.11 3.82 -19.33
N GLU A 278 10.87 3.42 -18.08
CA GLU A 278 10.87 4.32 -16.92
C GLU A 278 11.45 3.65 -15.69
N VAL A 279 12.11 4.45 -14.84
CA VAL A 279 12.54 4.03 -13.49
C VAL A 279 11.83 4.89 -12.47
N ASN A 280 11.24 4.23 -11.48
CA ASN A 280 10.60 4.90 -10.36
C ASN A 280 11.12 4.37 -9.02
N PHE A 281 11.04 5.20 -7.98
CA PHE A 281 11.33 4.80 -6.61
C PHE A 281 10.40 5.47 -5.62
N GLY A 282 10.34 4.92 -4.42
CA GLY A 282 9.61 5.50 -3.30
C GLY A 282 10.09 4.97 -1.95
N PHE A 283 9.81 5.73 -0.90
CA PHE A 283 10.20 5.39 0.46
C PHE A 283 9.00 4.83 1.23
N ARG A 284 9.04 3.54 1.52
CA ARG A 284 8.01 2.89 2.35
C ARG A 284 8.20 3.27 3.81
N PRO A 285 7.18 3.77 4.50
CA PRO A 285 7.22 4.02 5.92
C PRO A 285 7.15 2.69 6.67
N THR A 286 8.31 2.14 7.09
CA THR A 286 8.38 0.81 7.69
C THR A 286 8.58 0.86 9.19
N VAL A 287 7.98 -0.07 9.90
CA VAL A 287 8.16 -0.31 11.34
C VAL A 287 8.85 -1.66 11.54
N LYS A 288 9.66 -1.79 12.58
CA LYS A 288 10.46 -3.00 12.84
C LYS A 288 9.59 -4.25 12.97
N ASP A 289 8.45 -4.14 13.64
CA ASP A 289 7.48 -5.22 13.83
C ASP A 289 6.53 -5.44 12.63
N ARG A 290 6.60 -4.58 11.60
CA ARG A 290 5.77 -4.61 10.40
C ARG A 290 4.26 -4.42 10.67
N ARG A 291 3.91 -3.72 11.74
CA ARG A 291 2.55 -3.33 12.09
C ARG A 291 2.37 -1.83 11.88
N PRO A 292 1.18 -1.37 11.48
CA PRO A 292 0.88 0.06 11.46
C PRO A 292 1.06 0.71 12.83
N ILE A 293 1.21 2.02 12.84
CA ILE A 293 1.19 2.84 14.05
C ILE A 293 -0.05 3.71 14.00
N ILE A 294 -0.94 3.53 14.97
CA ILE A 294 -2.21 4.22 15.06
C ILE A 294 -2.44 4.65 16.51
N GLY A 295 -2.95 5.85 16.69
CA GLY A 295 -3.34 6.31 18.03
C GLY A 295 -3.41 7.80 18.17
N GLU A 296 -3.94 8.23 19.31
CA GLU A 296 -3.97 9.61 19.76
C GLU A 296 -2.61 10.02 20.34
N HIS A 297 -2.25 11.29 20.17
CA HIS A 297 -1.06 11.85 20.80
C HIS A 297 -1.21 11.85 22.32
N PRO A 298 -0.19 11.47 23.11
CA PRO A 298 -0.32 11.35 24.56
C PRO A 298 -0.61 12.68 25.28
N GLU A 299 -0.13 13.80 24.74
CA GLU A 299 -0.25 15.13 25.36
C GLU A 299 -1.26 16.02 24.64
N TYR A 300 -1.36 15.93 23.32
CA TYR A 300 -2.24 16.76 22.50
C TYR A 300 -3.52 16.00 22.13
N LYS A 301 -4.62 16.34 22.78
CA LYS A 301 -5.90 15.72 22.51
C LYS A 301 -6.39 16.00 21.10
N ASN A 302 -7.15 15.04 20.54
CA ASN A 302 -7.73 15.11 19.19
C ASN A 302 -6.70 15.17 18.04
N LEU A 303 -5.41 14.92 18.33
CA LEU A 303 -4.38 14.69 17.30
C LEU A 303 -4.07 13.21 17.19
N TYR A 304 -4.24 12.66 16.02
CA TYR A 304 -4.07 11.22 15.75
C TYR A 304 -3.03 10.98 14.67
N VAL A 305 -2.37 9.84 14.75
CA VAL A 305 -1.46 9.36 13.70
C VAL A 305 -1.96 8.06 13.10
N PHE A 306 -1.84 7.94 11.77
CA PHE A 306 -2.04 6.70 11.04
C PHE A 306 -0.91 6.49 10.05
N ASN A 307 0.08 5.67 10.41
CA ASN A 307 1.33 5.54 9.67
C ASN A 307 1.90 4.11 9.74
N GLY A 308 3.13 3.92 9.24
CA GLY A 308 3.86 2.66 9.36
C GLY A 308 3.32 1.52 8.49
N LEU A 309 2.60 1.82 7.39
CA LEU A 309 1.94 0.80 6.56
C LEU A 309 2.92 -0.11 5.81
N GLY A 310 4.18 0.32 5.64
CA GLY A 310 5.25 -0.45 5.00
C GLY A 310 4.92 -0.86 3.57
N ALA A 311 5.21 -2.12 3.24
CA ALA A 311 4.95 -2.68 1.89
C ALA A 311 3.51 -3.22 1.71
N ARG A 312 2.63 -3.04 2.70
CA ARG A 312 1.23 -3.51 2.66
C ARG A 312 0.23 -2.38 2.83
N GLY A 313 0.52 -1.24 2.24
CA GLY A 313 -0.28 -0.04 2.36
C GLY A 313 -1.76 -0.23 2.01
N ILE A 314 -2.08 -1.03 1.00
CA ILE A 314 -3.46 -1.32 0.59
C ILE A 314 -4.21 -2.07 1.69
N LEU A 315 -3.70 -3.21 2.13
CA LEU A 315 -4.36 -4.07 3.10
C LEU A 315 -4.41 -3.44 4.49
N ASN A 316 -3.26 -2.98 4.99
CA ASN A 316 -3.17 -2.33 6.30
C ASN A 316 -3.92 -0.99 6.33
N GLY A 317 -3.80 -0.17 5.28
CA GLY A 317 -4.48 1.12 5.19
C GLY A 317 -6.00 0.95 5.19
N CYS A 318 -6.50 0.02 4.39
CA CYS A 318 -7.93 -0.26 4.32
C CYS A 318 -8.47 -0.79 5.65
N TYR A 319 -7.86 -1.85 6.19
CA TYR A 319 -8.38 -2.52 7.39
C TYR A 319 -8.31 -1.63 8.63
N PHE A 320 -7.17 -1.02 8.87
CA PHE A 320 -6.95 -0.24 10.09
C PHE A 320 -7.48 1.20 10.02
N SER A 321 -7.92 1.68 8.85
CA SER A 321 -8.70 2.92 8.77
C SER A 321 -10.02 2.82 9.54
N GLN A 322 -10.63 1.63 9.56
CA GLN A 322 -11.82 1.38 10.37
C GLN A 322 -11.50 1.41 11.87
N SER A 323 -10.40 0.73 12.27
CA SER A 323 -10.00 0.72 13.68
C SER A 323 -9.71 2.13 14.23
N LEU A 324 -9.09 2.99 13.41
CA LEU A 324 -8.87 4.39 13.80
C LEU A 324 -10.20 5.16 13.90
N TYR A 325 -11.10 4.97 12.93
CA TYR A 325 -12.41 5.60 12.95
C TYR A 325 -13.21 5.19 14.20
N ASP A 326 -13.21 3.89 14.53
CA ASP A 326 -13.91 3.36 15.70
C ASP A 326 -13.30 3.87 17.01
N LEU A 327 -11.96 4.00 17.08
CA LEU A 327 -11.30 4.64 18.22
C LEU A 327 -11.79 6.07 18.43
N ILE A 328 -11.83 6.87 17.38
CA ILE A 328 -12.17 8.30 17.48
C ILE A 328 -13.66 8.52 17.78
N GLU A 329 -14.53 7.75 17.16
CA GLU A 329 -15.99 7.98 17.23
C GLU A 329 -16.69 7.23 18.35
N THR A 330 -16.11 6.13 18.82
CA THR A 330 -16.77 5.22 19.78
C THR A 330 -15.88 4.79 20.94
N ASP A 331 -14.67 5.35 21.07
CA ASP A 331 -13.68 4.97 22.08
C ASP A 331 -13.33 3.47 22.06
N MET A 332 -13.55 2.79 20.93
CA MET A 332 -13.20 1.37 20.80
C MET A 332 -11.68 1.20 20.84
N PRO A 333 -11.14 0.39 21.76
CA PRO A 333 -9.70 0.27 21.91
C PRO A 333 -9.05 -0.37 20.68
N LEU A 334 -7.89 0.15 20.29
CA LEU A 334 -7.08 -0.45 19.23
C LEU A 334 -6.51 -1.81 19.66
N PRO A 335 -6.32 -2.75 18.70
CA PRO A 335 -5.45 -3.89 18.95
C PRO A 335 -4.06 -3.44 19.41
N ALA A 336 -3.54 -4.05 20.47
CA ALA A 336 -2.26 -3.66 21.08
C ALA A 336 -1.11 -3.63 20.05
N GLU A 337 -1.15 -4.51 19.04
CA GLU A 337 -0.13 -4.64 18.00
C GLU A 337 -0.05 -3.44 17.04
N VAL A 338 -1.07 -2.59 16.99
CA VAL A 338 -1.07 -1.38 16.13
C VAL A 338 -1.12 -0.10 16.92
N SER A 339 -1.39 -0.15 18.22
CA SER A 339 -1.45 1.03 19.08
C SER A 339 -0.12 1.79 19.11
N LEU A 340 -0.19 3.12 19.03
CA LEU A 340 0.96 4.00 19.25
C LEU A 340 1.62 3.74 20.61
N THR A 341 0.82 3.44 21.64
CA THR A 341 1.27 3.23 23.02
C THR A 341 2.20 2.02 23.19
N ARG A 342 2.35 1.13 22.17
CA ARG A 342 3.29 0.00 22.25
C ARG A 342 4.77 0.42 22.19
N PHE A 343 5.03 1.70 21.97
CA PHE A 343 6.40 2.25 21.87
C PHE A 343 6.82 3.13 23.05
N GLY A 344 5.98 3.28 24.08
CA GLY A 344 6.35 4.04 25.26
C GLY A 344 5.19 4.44 26.09
#